data_b3abfc3a0c1c76c22f04b5077c77939a
#
_entry.id   b3abfc3a0c1c76c22f04b5077c77939a
#
_cell.length_a   1.000
_cell.length_b   1.000
_cell.length_c   1.000
_cell.angle_alpha   90.00
_cell.angle_beta   90.00
_cell.angle_gamma   90.00
#
_symmetry.space_group_name_H-M   'P 1'
#
loop_
_entity.id
_entity.type
_entity.pdbx_description
1 polymer ?
#
loop_
_entity_poly.entity_id
_entity_poly.type
_entity_poly.pdbx_seq_one_letter_code
_entity_poly.pdbx_strand_id
1 'polypeptide(L)'
;MQSAQSIVQWFTDNIVLLLAIGAVLVLAYAYSGPIVDKIVRRTLRAADGDFSGEGVEDTELQKRSATIVALVTTVLRLSILGIGVLLFVGLTGSEWILILIGLFVAGMAIAGQSIVLDYLMGILIIIEGQFFQGDNIELGDKRWKGTVESVGLRRTVIRDVDGTVYSVSNGELRSVANRTRIYAAGEVRVRGIRQGDLVKVARIMDRIGQDLASDPSFKGSVLEAPHLAFIDESDDLGSVAVMRGRVVAADRWRVATEIRLRLDQALKDEGVELNRLVLPQG
;
A
#
# COMPACT_ATOMS: atom_id res chain seq x y z
N MET A 1 -2.39 -12.30 -63.91
CA MET A 1 -1.20 -11.51 -64.26
C MET A 1 -1.28 -10.05 -63.79
N GLN A 2 -2.45 -9.40 -63.81
CA GLN A 2 -2.58 -8.00 -63.32
C GLN A 2 -2.25 -7.81 -61.83
N SER A 3 -2.56 -8.79 -60.95
CA SER A 3 -2.27 -8.68 -59.49
C SER A 3 -0.77 -8.74 -59.16
N ALA A 4 0.05 -9.49 -59.93
CA ALA A 4 1.50 -9.58 -59.68
C ALA A 4 2.23 -8.29 -60.07
N GLN A 5 1.81 -7.64 -61.18
CA GLN A 5 2.38 -6.38 -61.65
C GLN A 5 2.06 -5.23 -60.68
N SER A 6 0.86 -5.19 -60.13
CA SER A 6 0.48 -4.17 -59.15
C SER A 6 1.26 -4.30 -57.84
N ILE A 7 1.55 -5.52 -57.40
CA ILE A 7 2.37 -5.79 -56.18
C ILE A 7 3.82 -5.34 -56.41
N VAL A 8 4.42 -5.70 -57.54
CA VAL A 8 5.80 -5.27 -57.89
C VAL A 8 5.91 -3.78 -57.97
N GLN A 9 4.94 -3.12 -58.59
CA GLN A 9 4.92 -1.65 -58.74
C GLN A 9 4.76 -0.97 -57.35
N TRP A 10 3.91 -1.49 -56.49
CA TRP A 10 3.77 -0.97 -55.13
C TRP A 10 5.09 -1.11 -54.32
N PHE A 11 5.80 -2.24 -54.43
CA PHE A 11 7.11 -2.41 -53.79
C PHE A 11 8.17 -1.46 -54.33
N THR A 12 8.22 -1.22 -55.62
CA THR A 12 9.18 -0.27 -56.22
C THR A 12 8.92 1.18 -55.81
N ASP A 13 7.65 1.57 -55.70
CA ASP A 13 7.24 2.91 -55.28
C ASP A 13 7.51 3.18 -53.78
N ASN A 14 7.48 2.13 -52.94
CA ASN A 14 7.66 2.23 -51.48
C ASN A 14 9.02 1.74 -50.98
N ILE A 15 9.94 1.28 -51.84
CA ILE A 15 11.20 0.63 -51.46
C ILE A 15 12.07 1.52 -50.55
N VAL A 16 12.15 2.80 -50.82
CA VAL A 16 12.94 3.77 -50.04
C VAL A 16 12.34 3.90 -48.63
N LEU A 17 11.00 3.99 -48.54
CA LEU A 17 10.30 4.10 -47.27
C LEU A 17 10.45 2.80 -46.45
N LEU A 18 10.31 1.64 -47.09
CA LEU A 18 10.50 0.33 -46.43
C LEU A 18 11.93 0.16 -45.92
N LEU A 19 12.92 0.52 -46.69
CA LEU A 19 14.33 0.48 -46.29
C LEU A 19 14.60 1.46 -45.14
N ALA A 20 14.05 2.67 -45.17
CA ALA A 20 14.19 3.63 -44.08
C ALA A 20 13.56 3.12 -42.77
N ILE A 21 12.34 2.62 -42.83
CA ILE A 21 11.66 2.02 -41.65
C ILE A 21 12.45 0.81 -41.13
N GLY A 22 12.86 -0.09 -42.04
CA GLY A 22 13.67 -1.26 -41.68
C GLY A 22 14.99 -0.87 -41.00
N ALA A 23 15.70 0.13 -41.53
CA ALA A 23 16.93 0.63 -40.93
C ALA A 23 16.71 1.19 -39.51
N VAL A 24 15.64 1.99 -39.32
CA VAL A 24 15.29 2.52 -38.00
C VAL A 24 14.97 1.41 -37.01
N LEU A 25 14.18 0.40 -37.40
CA LEU A 25 13.84 -0.74 -36.56
C LEU A 25 15.06 -1.59 -36.18
N VAL A 26 15.96 -1.84 -37.15
CA VAL A 26 17.22 -2.55 -36.91
C VAL A 26 18.12 -1.79 -35.95
N LEU A 27 18.25 -0.48 -36.12
CA LEU A 27 19.00 0.36 -35.21
C LEU A 27 18.38 0.37 -33.81
N ALA A 28 17.06 0.54 -33.70
CA ALA A 28 16.36 0.48 -32.43
C ALA A 28 16.55 -0.87 -31.73
N TYR A 29 16.46 -1.97 -32.48
CA TYR A 29 16.70 -3.33 -31.96
C TYR A 29 18.15 -3.51 -31.50
N ALA A 30 19.12 -3.09 -32.28
CA ALA A 30 20.56 -3.24 -31.96
C ALA A 30 20.95 -2.42 -30.71
N TYR A 31 20.44 -1.19 -30.60
CA TYR A 31 20.76 -0.31 -29.47
C TYR A 31 19.90 -0.53 -28.23
N SER A 32 18.82 -1.31 -28.31
CA SER A 32 17.94 -1.59 -27.17
C SER A 32 18.68 -2.14 -25.95
N GLY A 33 19.53 -3.13 -26.14
CA GLY A 33 20.29 -3.77 -25.04
C GLY A 33 21.24 -2.81 -24.32
N PRO A 34 22.18 -2.16 -25.01
CA PRO A 34 23.09 -1.18 -24.40
C PRO A 34 22.41 -0.03 -23.68
N ILE A 35 21.29 0.48 -24.25
CA ILE A 35 20.53 1.57 -23.64
C ILE A 35 19.87 1.11 -22.34
N VAL A 36 19.19 -0.03 -22.37
CA VAL A 36 18.51 -0.60 -21.18
C VAL A 36 19.54 -0.91 -20.09
N ASP A 37 20.68 -1.54 -20.43
CA ASP A 37 21.72 -1.85 -19.46
C ASP A 37 22.25 -0.58 -18.77
N LYS A 38 22.51 0.47 -19.55
CA LYS A 38 22.99 1.75 -19.03
C LYS A 38 21.96 2.43 -18.09
N ILE A 39 20.67 2.41 -18.47
CA ILE A 39 19.60 3.01 -17.68
C ILE A 39 19.42 2.22 -16.38
N VAL A 40 19.24 0.90 -16.45
CA VAL A 40 18.99 0.04 -15.29
C VAL A 40 20.12 0.13 -14.28
N ARG A 41 21.37 0.02 -14.72
CA ARG A 41 22.54 0.14 -13.82
C ARG A 41 22.65 1.51 -13.18
N ARG A 42 22.30 2.59 -13.92
CA ARG A 42 22.31 3.94 -13.36
C ARG A 42 21.22 4.12 -12.30
N THR A 43 20.01 3.59 -12.54
CA THR A 43 18.89 3.69 -11.61
C THR A 43 19.14 2.87 -10.34
N LEU A 44 19.66 1.64 -10.49
CA LEU A 44 19.97 0.80 -9.34
C LEU A 44 21.08 1.42 -8.47
N ARG A 45 22.15 1.95 -9.06
CA ARG A 45 23.22 2.64 -8.31
C ARG A 45 22.71 3.90 -7.59
N ALA A 46 21.75 4.59 -8.16
CA ALA A 46 21.15 5.77 -7.52
C ALA A 46 20.25 5.38 -6.31
N ALA A 47 19.65 4.19 -6.36
CA ALA A 47 18.82 3.67 -5.27
C ALA A 47 19.66 3.09 -4.11
N ASP A 48 20.86 2.53 -4.39
CA ASP A 48 21.75 1.95 -3.39
C ASP A 48 22.64 2.96 -2.64
N GLY A 49 22.66 4.22 -3.04
CA GLY A 49 23.51 5.25 -2.44
C GLY A 49 23.24 5.52 -0.95
N ASP A 50 22.24 4.90 -0.33
CA ASP A 50 21.83 5.09 1.06
C ASP A 50 22.06 3.85 1.97
N PHE A 51 22.54 2.73 1.44
CA PHE A 51 22.76 1.47 2.17
C PHE A 51 24.12 0.85 1.87
N SER A 52 25.19 1.50 2.28
CA SER A 52 26.54 0.95 2.18
C SER A 52 26.87 0.03 3.36
N GLY A 53 26.58 -1.26 3.20
CA GLY A 53 26.98 -2.37 4.07
C GLY A 53 27.61 -3.50 3.27
N GLU A 54 28.87 -3.67 3.46
CA GLU A 54 29.86 -4.70 3.08
C GLU A 54 29.46 -5.93 2.22
N GLY A 55 30.05 -6.00 1.05
CA GLY A 55 30.65 -7.22 0.41
C GLY A 55 29.78 -8.36 -0.13
N VAL A 56 28.63 -8.65 0.43
CA VAL A 56 27.74 -9.76 0.02
C VAL A 56 26.64 -9.27 -0.94
N GLU A 57 26.33 -7.99 -0.90
CA GLU A 57 25.28 -7.36 -1.72
C GLU A 57 25.63 -7.22 -3.20
N ASP A 58 26.88 -7.04 -3.55
CA ASP A 58 27.29 -6.82 -4.94
C ASP A 58 26.92 -7.99 -5.88
N THR A 59 27.00 -9.22 -5.40
CA THR A 59 26.70 -10.41 -6.20
C THR A 59 25.18 -10.61 -6.41
N GLU A 60 24.37 -10.32 -5.41
CA GLU A 60 22.90 -10.37 -5.52
C GLU A 60 22.35 -9.24 -6.38
N LEU A 61 22.87 -8.04 -6.21
CA LEU A 61 22.52 -6.88 -7.03
C LEU A 61 22.89 -7.08 -8.50
N GLN A 62 24.06 -7.66 -8.78
CA GLN A 62 24.44 -8.01 -10.16
C GLN A 62 23.50 -9.04 -10.78
N LYS A 63 23.09 -10.07 -10.05
CA LYS A 63 22.13 -11.08 -10.54
C LYS A 63 20.76 -10.47 -10.81
N ARG A 64 20.27 -9.64 -9.88
CA ARG A 64 18.99 -8.93 -10.03
C ARG A 64 19.00 -7.95 -11.20
N SER A 65 20.07 -7.17 -11.33
CA SER A 65 20.23 -6.23 -12.45
C SER A 65 20.28 -6.94 -13.80
N ALA A 66 21.01 -8.06 -13.91
CA ALA A 66 21.09 -8.85 -15.13
C ALA A 66 19.71 -9.41 -15.55
N THR A 67 18.93 -9.91 -14.60
CA THR A 67 17.56 -10.40 -14.87
C THR A 67 16.63 -9.28 -15.32
N ILE A 68 16.67 -8.12 -14.67
CA ILE A 68 15.86 -6.95 -15.03
C ILE A 68 16.24 -6.46 -16.42
N VAL A 69 17.53 -6.31 -16.72
CA VAL A 69 18.05 -5.91 -18.03
C VAL A 69 17.58 -6.88 -19.11
N ALA A 70 17.69 -8.19 -18.87
CA ALA A 70 17.25 -9.21 -19.82
C ALA A 70 15.74 -9.13 -20.08
N LEU A 71 14.91 -9.01 -19.03
CA LEU A 71 13.46 -8.88 -19.17
C LEU A 71 13.06 -7.62 -19.93
N VAL A 72 13.55 -6.46 -19.50
CA VAL A 72 13.22 -5.17 -20.14
C VAL A 72 13.68 -5.12 -21.59
N THR A 73 14.89 -5.63 -21.87
CA THR A 73 15.42 -5.72 -23.23
C THR A 73 14.56 -6.64 -24.10
N THR A 74 14.13 -7.78 -23.56
CA THR A 74 13.29 -8.73 -24.29
C THR A 74 11.93 -8.12 -24.62
N VAL A 75 11.28 -7.48 -23.65
CA VAL A 75 9.99 -6.79 -23.85
C VAL A 75 10.14 -5.68 -24.89
N LEU A 76 11.18 -4.88 -24.78
CA LEU A 76 11.45 -3.78 -25.73
C LEU A 76 11.68 -4.32 -27.15
N ARG A 77 12.46 -5.40 -27.31
CA ARG A 77 12.70 -6.04 -28.61
C ARG A 77 11.43 -6.63 -29.22
N LEU A 78 10.61 -7.29 -28.42
CA LEU A 78 9.31 -7.81 -28.86
C LEU A 78 8.39 -6.66 -29.30
N SER A 79 8.40 -5.53 -28.58
CA SER A 79 7.63 -4.34 -28.95
C SER A 79 8.11 -3.73 -30.27
N ILE A 80 9.42 -3.64 -30.48
CA ILE A 80 10.01 -3.15 -31.75
C ILE A 80 9.62 -4.05 -32.91
N LEU A 81 9.70 -5.37 -32.74
CA LEU A 81 9.25 -6.34 -33.75
C LEU A 81 7.74 -6.22 -34.01
N GLY A 82 6.92 -6.10 -32.98
CA GLY A 82 5.47 -5.91 -33.10
C GLY A 82 5.13 -4.64 -33.88
N ILE A 83 5.79 -3.52 -33.58
CA ILE A 83 5.63 -2.25 -34.31
C ILE A 83 6.06 -2.43 -35.76
N GLY A 84 7.16 -3.12 -36.02
CA GLY A 84 7.63 -3.42 -37.37
C GLY A 84 6.62 -4.20 -38.19
N VAL A 85 6.02 -5.23 -37.61
CA VAL A 85 4.95 -6.03 -38.24
C VAL A 85 3.72 -5.17 -38.52
N LEU A 86 3.29 -4.34 -37.54
CA LEU A 86 2.16 -3.43 -37.70
C LEU A 86 2.36 -2.45 -38.85
N LEU A 87 3.56 -1.82 -38.91
CA LEU A 87 3.90 -0.89 -40.00
C LEU A 87 3.91 -1.58 -41.35
N PHE A 88 4.52 -2.77 -41.43
CA PHE A 88 4.56 -3.56 -42.67
C PHE A 88 3.15 -3.93 -43.14
N VAL A 89 2.32 -4.43 -42.24
CA VAL A 89 0.92 -4.80 -42.56
C VAL A 89 0.10 -3.58 -42.95
N GLY A 90 0.26 -2.45 -42.26
CA GLY A 90 -0.41 -1.20 -42.60
C GLY A 90 -0.06 -0.72 -44.01
N LEU A 91 1.21 -0.85 -44.42
CA LEU A 91 1.67 -0.51 -45.76
C LEU A 91 1.15 -1.45 -46.87
N THR A 92 0.90 -2.72 -46.55
CA THR A 92 0.36 -3.70 -47.52
C THR A 92 -1.15 -3.62 -47.71
N GLY A 93 -1.86 -2.79 -46.93
CA GLY A 93 -3.31 -2.64 -47.00
C GLY A 93 -4.12 -3.85 -46.52
N SER A 94 -3.51 -4.75 -45.76
CA SER A 94 -4.17 -5.96 -45.24
C SER A 94 -4.95 -5.67 -43.98
N GLU A 95 -6.11 -5.04 -44.10
CA GLU A 95 -6.96 -4.61 -42.95
C GLU A 95 -7.29 -5.73 -41.96
N TRP A 96 -7.56 -6.94 -42.47
CA TRP A 96 -7.89 -8.11 -41.66
C TRP A 96 -6.77 -8.48 -40.65
N ILE A 97 -5.52 -8.34 -41.04
CA ILE A 97 -4.37 -8.61 -40.16
C ILE A 97 -4.30 -7.57 -39.03
N LEU A 98 -4.62 -6.30 -39.34
CA LEU A 98 -4.69 -5.24 -38.31
C LEU A 98 -5.77 -5.54 -37.28
N ILE A 99 -6.94 -6.06 -37.71
CA ILE A 99 -8.01 -6.45 -36.80
C ILE A 99 -7.54 -7.60 -35.88
N LEU A 100 -6.88 -8.63 -36.41
CA LEU A 100 -6.36 -9.74 -35.61
C LEU A 100 -5.31 -9.29 -34.60
N ILE A 101 -4.38 -8.43 -35.03
CA ILE A 101 -3.38 -7.85 -34.14
C ILE A 101 -4.05 -6.98 -33.05
N GLY A 102 -5.04 -6.17 -33.42
CA GLY A 102 -5.81 -5.37 -32.47
C GLY A 102 -6.50 -6.23 -31.41
N LEU A 103 -7.11 -7.35 -31.82
CA LEU A 103 -7.74 -8.30 -30.90
C LEU A 103 -6.72 -8.95 -29.95
N PHE A 104 -5.56 -9.33 -30.47
CA PHE A 104 -4.47 -9.89 -29.66
C PHE A 104 -3.95 -8.87 -28.63
N VAL A 105 -3.71 -7.62 -29.05
CA VAL A 105 -3.26 -6.52 -28.16
C VAL A 105 -4.32 -6.22 -27.10
N ALA A 106 -5.62 -6.23 -27.47
CA ALA A 106 -6.71 -6.06 -26.51
C ALA A 106 -6.72 -7.19 -25.46
N GLY A 107 -6.52 -8.44 -25.87
CA GLY A 107 -6.39 -9.57 -24.96
C GLY A 107 -5.21 -9.42 -24.00
N MET A 108 -4.06 -8.97 -24.50
CA MET A 108 -2.88 -8.68 -23.66
C MET A 108 -3.12 -7.52 -22.68
N ALA A 109 -3.82 -6.48 -23.11
CA ALA A 109 -4.18 -5.35 -22.25
C ALA A 109 -5.07 -5.79 -21.07
N ILE A 110 -6.06 -6.65 -21.34
CA ILE A 110 -6.92 -7.23 -20.29
C ILE A 110 -6.08 -8.09 -19.33
N ALA A 111 -5.19 -8.94 -19.85
CA ALA A 111 -4.34 -9.78 -19.03
C ALA A 111 -3.37 -8.96 -18.13
N GLY A 112 -2.92 -7.79 -18.60
CA GLY A 112 -2.02 -6.88 -17.86
C GLY A 112 -2.73 -5.86 -16.97
N GLN A 113 -4.04 -5.78 -16.98
CA GLN A 113 -4.83 -4.73 -16.32
C GLN A 113 -4.52 -4.60 -14.83
N SER A 114 -4.35 -5.71 -14.11
CA SER A 114 -4.05 -5.71 -12.67
C SER A 114 -2.71 -5.04 -12.36
N ILE A 115 -1.70 -5.27 -13.19
CA ILE A 115 -0.38 -4.67 -13.02
C ILE A 115 -0.46 -3.14 -13.18
N VAL A 116 -1.16 -2.68 -14.22
CA VAL A 116 -1.36 -1.24 -14.46
C VAL A 116 -2.11 -0.60 -13.29
N LEU A 117 -3.15 -1.25 -12.78
CA LEU A 117 -3.90 -0.79 -11.61
C LEU A 117 -3.01 -0.69 -10.37
N ASP A 118 -2.12 -1.66 -10.12
CA ASP A 118 -1.20 -1.61 -8.99
C ASP A 118 -0.34 -0.34 -9.02
N TYR A 119 0.23 0.00 -10.19
CA TYR A 119 1.04 1.21 -10.35
C TYR A 119 0.24 2.50 -10.21
N LEU A 120 -0.94 2.56 -10.85
CA LEU A 120 -1.82 3.74 -10.77
C LEU A 120 -2.25 3.99 -9.32
N MET A 121 -2.67 2.94 -8.60
CA MET A 121 -3.05 3.06 -7.20
C MET A 121 -1.86 3.45 -6.32
N GLY A 122 -0.66 2.92 -6.57
CA GLY A 122 0.54 3.32 -5.85
C GLY A 122 0.86 4.81 -6.01
N ILE A 123 0.76 5.32 -7.23
CA ILE A 123 0.93 6.76 -7.53
C ILE A 123 -0.14 7.58 -6.79
N LEU A 124 -1.41 7.18 -6.83
CA LEU A 124 -2.51 7.87 -6.14
C LEU A 124 -2.32 7.88 -4.62
N ILE A 125 -1.95 6.75 -4.02
CA ILE A 125 -1.66 6.66 -2.58
C ILE A 125 -0.61 7.69 -2.16
N ILE A 126 0.47 7.83 -2.95
CA ILE A 126 1.58 8.75 -2.67
C ILE A 126 1.14 10.21 -2.88
N ILE A 127 0.47 10.53 -4.00
CA ILE A 127 0.05 11.91 -4.33
C ILE A 127 -1.01 12.40 -3.36
N GLU A 128 -2.02 11.58 -3.06
CA GLU A 128 -3.10 11.92 -2.14
C GLU A 128 -2.66 11.83 -0.68
N GLY A 129 -1.53 11.20 -0.39
CA GLY A 129 -1.03 10.98 0.95
C GLY A 129 -2.03 10.20 1.81
N GLN A 130 -2.62 9.12 1.28
CA GLN A 130 -3.62 8.34 1.99
C GLN A 130 -3.07 7.74 3.28
N PHE A 131 -1.84 7.25 3.22
CA PHE A 131 -1.05 6.77 4.36
C PHE A 131 0.44 6.84 4.05
N PHE A 132 1.27 6.80 5.09
CA PHE A 132 2.74 6.87 5.01
C PHE A 132 3.38 5.71 5.78
N GLN A 133 4.68 5.55 5.61
CA GLN A 133 5.47 4.64 6.43
C GLN A 133 5.31 4.99 7.93
N GLY A 134 5.05 3.98 8.74
CA GLY A 134 4.78 4.12 10.18
C GLY A 134 3.28 4.24 10.53
N ASP A 135 2.40 4.50 9.56
CA ASP A 135 0.96 4.52 9.81
C ASP A 135 0.43 3.12 10.10
N ASN A 136 -0.56 3.04 11.00
CA ASN A 136 -1.32 1.82 11.22
C ASN A 136 -2.58 1.84 10.37
N ILE A 137 -2.67 0.91 9.43
CA ILE A 137 -3.78 0.82 8.48
C ILE A 137 -4.53 -0.51 8.60
N GLU A 138 -5.79 -0.48 8.20
CA GLU A 138 -6.64 -1.66 8.08
C GLU A 138 -7.41 -1.58 6.77
N LEU A 139 -7.45 -2.67 6.00
CA LEU A 139 -8.28 -2.75 4.81
C LEU A 139 -9.76 -2.82 5.16
N GLY A 140 -10.60 -2.30 4.28
CA GLY A 140 -12.05 -2.26 4.47
C GLY A 140 -12.68 -3.62 4.69
N ASP A 141 -12.12 -4.69 4.11
CA ASP A 141 -12.53 -6.09 4.31
C ASP A 141 -11.87 -6.77 5.51
N LYS A 142 -11.05 -6.04 6.27
CA LYS A 142 -10.33 -6.48 7.48
C LYS A 142 -9.35 -7.65 7.25
N ARG A 143 -9.05 -8.01 6.01
CA ARG A 143 -8.09 -9.10 5.71
C ARG A 143 -6.69 -8.79 6.18
N TRP A 144 -6.25 -7.53 6.05
CA TRP A 144 -4.94 -7.09 6.47
C TRP A 144 -5.04 -5.85 7.35
N LYS A 145 -4.27 -5.86 8.41
CA LYS A 145 -4.12 -4.74 9.34
C LYS A 145 -2.68 -4.72 9.83
N GLY A 146 -2.19 -3.56 10.21
CA GLY A 146 -0.85 -3.43 10.79
C GLY A 146 -0.19 -2.12 10.46
N THR A 147 1.09 -2.05 10.77
CA THR A 147 1.92 -0.87 10.53
C THR A 147 2.55 -0.94 9.15
N VAL A 148 2.46 0.13 8.39
CA VAL A 148 3.09 0.27 7.08
C VAL A 148 4.61 0.35 7.24
N GLU A 149 5.34 -0.61 6.70
CA GLU A 149 6.80 -0.61 6.69
C GLU A 149 7.37 0.13 5.48
N SER A 150 6.74 -0.01 4.33
CA SER A 150 7.14 0.73 3.13
C SER A 150 5.98 0.87 2.16
N VAL A 151 5.97 1.97 1.42
CA VAL A 151 5.04 2.25 0.33
C VAL A 151 5.83 2.31 -0.96
N GLY A 152 5.66 1.30 -1.81
CA GLY A 152 6.25 1.27 -3.15
C GLY A 152 5.22 1.63 -4.22
N LEU A 153 5.67 1.80 -5.48
CA LEU A 153 4.76 2.10 -6.60
C LEU A 153 3.78 0.97 -6.91
N ARG A 154 4.19 -0.30 -6.70
CA ARG A 154 3.35 -1.46 -7.02
C ARG A 154 2.80 -2.15 -5.79
N ARG A 155 3.54 -2.15 -4.67
CA ARG A 155 3.23 -2.89 -3.45
C ARG A 155 3.43 -2.02 -2.24
N THR A 156 2.62 -2.26 -1.24
CA THR A 156 2.78 -1.75 0.12
C THR A 156 3.09 -2.91 1.05
N VAL A 157 4.07 -2.73 1.92
CA VAL A 157 4.46 -3.72 2.94
C VAL A 157 3.87 -3.32 4.27
N ILE A 158 3.14 -4.23 4.90
CA ILE A 158 2.42 -4.02 6.16
C ILE A 158 2.87 -5.11 7.13
N ARG A 159 3.24 -4.73 8.36
CA ARG A 159 3.56 -5.67 9.45
C ARG A 159 2.44 -5.68 10.47
N ASP A 160 1.88 -6.86 10.73
CA ASP A 160 0.91 -7.07 11.81
C ASP A 160 1.59 -7.10 13.19
N VAL A 161 0.80 -7.01 14.24
CA VAL A 161 1.27 -7.00 15.64
C VAL A 161 1.91 -8.33 16.06
N ASP A 162 1.59 -9.44 15.39
CA ASP A 162 2.21 -10.76 15.59
C ASP A 162 3.54 -10.93 14.85
N GLY A 163 3.98 -9.89 14.10
CA GLY A 163 5.22 -9.89 13.32
C GLY A 163 5.05 -10.37 11.87
N THR A 164 3.87 -10.84 11.46
CA THR A 164 3.61 -11.26 10.08
C THR A 164 3.74 -10.08 9.12
N VAL A 165 4.47 -10.30 8.02
CA VAL A 165 4.66 -9.30 6.97
C VAL A 165 3.78 -9.61 5.78
N TYR A 166 2.90 -8.69 5.45
CA TYR A 166 2.05 -8.74 4.26
C TYR A 166 2.62 -7.84 3.17
N SER A 167 2.88 -8.41 1.99
CA SER A 167 3.23 -7.65 0.79
C SER A 167 2.00 -7.56 -0.11
N VAL A 168 1.27 -6.47 0.01
CA VAL A 168 -0.04 -6.27 -0.64
C VAL A 168 0.13 -5.47 -1.92
N SER A 169 -0.50 -5.91 -3.01
CA SER A 169 -0.58 -5.15 -4.26
C SER A 169 -1.39 -3.86 -4.05
N ASN A 170 -0.89 -2.73 -4.54
CA ASN A 170 -1.58 -1.45 -4.33
C ASN A 170 -2.99 -1.41 -4.95
N GLY A 171 -3.23 -2.14 -6.03
CA GLY A 171 -4.56 -2.29 -6.63
C GLY A 171 -5.62 -2.92 -5.71
N GLU A 172 -5.19 -3.63 -4.66
CA GLU A 172 -6.06 -4.20 -3.63
C GLU A 172 -6.38 -3.18 -2.50
N LEU A 173 -5.58 -2.09 -2.37
CA LEU A 173 -5.70 -1.08 -1.33
C LEU A 173 -6.72 0.02 -1.70
N ARG A 174 -7.90 -0.38 -2.18
CA ARG A 174 -8.94 0.57 -2.64
C ARG A 174 -9.70 1.24 -1.49
N SER A 175 -9.80 0.57 -0.36
CA SER A 175 -10.47 1.09 0.83
C SER A 175 -9.60 0.80 2.03
N VAL A 176 -9.02 1.85 2.59
CA VAL A 176 -8.09 1.77 3.71
C VAL A 176 -8.54 2.67 4.84
N ALA A 177 -8.67 2.11 6.03
CA ALA A 177 -8.84 2.87 7.25
C ALA A 177 -7.47 3.17 7.87
N ASN A 178 -7.06 4.42 7.86
CA ASN A 178 -5.84 4.88 8.55
C ASN A 178 -6.18 5.22 10.00
N ARG A 179 -5.61 4.46 10.95
CA ARG A 179 -5.92 4.58 12.38
C ARG A 179 -4.99 5.52 13.14
N THR A 180 -3.97 6.07 12.48
CA THR A 180 -2.91 6.86 13.11
C THR A 180 -2.69 8.22 12.46
N ARG A 181 -3.39 8.51 11.36
CA ARG A 181 -3.24 9.78 10.67
C ARG A 181 -3.64 10.95 11.57
N ILE A 182 -2.70 11.86 11.83
CA ILE A 182 -2.84 13.07 12.65
C ILE A 182 -2.95 12.76 14.15
N TYR A 183 -3.87 11.88 14.57
CA TYR A 183 -4.04 11.45 15.95
C TYR A 183 -4.62 10.03 16.00
N ALA A 184 -4.46 9.37 17.13
CA ALA A 184 -5.13 8.12 17.44
C ALA A 184 -6.18 8.35 18.52
N ALA A 185 -7.25 7.54 18.51
CA ALA A 185 -8.18 7.52 19.63
C ALA A 185 -7.54 6.74 20.78
N GLY A 186 -7.30 7.42 21.90
CA GLY A 186 -7.03 6.79 23.19
C GLY A 186 -8.35 6.32 23.77
N GLU A 187 -8.75 5.07 23.48
CA GLU A 187 -10.04 4.53 23.92
C GLU A 187 -9.81 3.45 24.98
N VAL A 188 -10.54 3.57 26.10
CA VAL A 188 -10.59 2.56 27.17
C VAL A 188 -12.04 2.27 27.49
N ARG A 189 -12.38 0.99 27.56
CA ARG A 189 -13.73 0.52 27.91
C ARG A 189 -13.70 -0.15 29.28
N VAL A 190 -14.62 0.28 30.14
CA VAL A 190 -14.90 -0.35 31.45
C VAL A 190 -16.24 -1.06 31.33
N ARG A 191 -16.23 -2.37 31.53
CA ARG A 191 -17.41 -3.24 31.39
C ARG A 191 -17.89 -3.72 32.75
N GLY A 192 -19.15 -4.13 32.81
CA GLY A 192 -19.74 -4.72 34.01
C GLY A 192 -20.08 -3.71 35.11
N ILE A 193 -20.41 -2.47 34.72
CA ILE A 193 -20.76 -1.41 35.64
C ILE A 193 -22.23 -1.61 36.07
N ARG A 194 -22.48 -1.65 37.40
CA ARG A 194 -23.85 -1.65 37.94
C ARG A 194 -24.52 -0.32 37.69
N GLN A 195 -25.83 -0.32 37.40
CA GLN A 195 -26.56 0.91 37.10
C GLN A 195 -26.41 2.01 38.16
N GLY A 196 -26.36 1.62 39.46
CA GLY A 196 -26.15 2.56 40.55
C GLY A 196 -24.79 3.24 40.59
N ASP A 197 -23.76 2.65 39.93
CA ASP A 197 -22.39 3.16 39.96
C ASP A 197 -22.01 3.97 38.71
N LEU A 198 -22.89 4.05 37.70
CA LEU A 198 -22.60 4.72 36.42
C LEU A 198 -22.14 6.16 36.57
N VAL A 199 -22.85 6.96 37.37
CA VAL A 199 -22.52 8.38 37.60
C VAL A 199 -21.18 8.52 38.33
N LYS A 200 -20.86 7.57 39.20
CA LYS A 200 -19.62 7.54 39.95
C LYS A 200 -18.45 7.20 39.02
N VAL A 201 -18.60 6.17 38.21
CA VAL A 201 -17.62 5.76 37.21
C VAL A 201 -17.36 6.89 36.20
N ALA A 202 -18.40 7.57 35.71
CA ALA A 202 -18.28 8.71 34.83
C ALA A 202 -17.38 9.81 35.40
N ARG A 203 -17.64 10.19 36.66
CA ARG A 203 -16.80 11.19 37.35
C ARG A 203 -15.35 10.76 37.55
N ILE A 204 -15.13 9.49 37.86
CA ILE A 204 -13.78 8.93 37.99
C ILE A 204 -13.05 9.01 36.65
N MET A 205 -13.70 8.62 35.55
CA MET A 205 -13.14 8.69 34.20
C MET A 205 -12.72 10.10 33.83
N ASP A 206 -13.60 11.08 33.98
CA ASP A 206 -13.33 12.49 33.65
C ASP A 206 -12.18 13.06 34.49
N ARG A 207 -12.13 12.76 35.79
CA ARG A 207 -11.04 13.16 36.67
C ARG A 207 -9.69 12.59 36.19
N ILE A 208 -9.64 11.28 35.92
CA ILE A 208 -8.43 10.61 35.48
C ILE A 208 -7.95 11.18 34.14
N GLY A 209 -8.87 11.48 33.23
CA GLY A 209 -8.51 12.08 31.95
C GLY A 209 -7.90 13.48 32.10
N GLN A 210 -8.41 14.30 32.99
CA GLN A 210 -7.87 15.63 33.32
C GLN A 210 -6.50 15.52 34.02
N ASP A 211 -6.39 14.61 34.98
CA ASP A 211 -5.12 14.37 35.70
C ASP A 211 -4.04 13.90 34.73
N LEU A 212 -4.38 12.99 33.78
CA LEU A 212 -3.44 12.52 32.78
C LEU A 212 -3.02 13.60 31.79
N ALA A 213 -3.95 14.46 31.37
CA ALA A 213 -3.64 15.58 30.47
C ALA A 213 -2.75 16.63 31.14
N SER A 214 -2.83 16.76 32.47
CA SER A 214 -2.02 17.66 33.28
C SER A 214 -0.67 17.08 33.70
N ASP A 215 -0.49 15.77 33.54
CA ASP A 215 0.71 15.06 33.96
C ASP A 215 1.90 15.41 33.03
N PRO A 216 3.02 15.94 33.60
CA PRO A 216 4.20 16.27 32.81
C PRO A 216 4.76 15.11 31.98
N SER A 217 4.60 13.86 32.45
CA SER A 217 5.06 12.64 31.78
C SER A 217 4.32 12.34 30.48
N PHE A 218 3.10 12.89 30.31
CA PHE A 218 2.24 12.73 29.14
C PHE A 218 2.03 14.03 28.37
N LYS A 219 2.75 15.08 28.75
CA LYS A 219 2.72 16.37 28.06
C LYS A 219 3.17 16.20 26.60
N GLY A 220 2.31 16.54 25.67
CA GLY A 220 2.54 16.34 24.22
C GLY A 220 2.09 14.99 23.68
N SER A 221 1.84 13.97 24.51
CA SER A 221 1.25 12.69 24.10
C SER A 221 -0.28 12.75 24.09
N VAL A 222 -0.87 13.53 24.98
CA VAL A 222 -2.33 13.74 25.07
C VAL A 222 -2.66 15.07 24.38
N LEU A 223 -3.41 14.99 23.27
CA LEU A 223 -3.85 16.16 22.48
C LEU A 223 -5.19 16.70 22.98
N GLU A 224 -6.04 15.81 23.48
CA GLU A 224 -7.32 16.14 24.10
C GLU A 224 -7.52 15.20 25.28
N ALA A 225 -7.86 15.80 26.43
CA ALA A 225 -8.03 15.04 27.66
C ALA A 225 -9.06 13.91 27.48
N PRO A 226 -8.71 12.67 27.79
CA PRO A 226 -9.67 11.57 27.74
C PRO A 226 -10.85 11.86 28.68
N HIS A 227 -12.07 11.64 28.22
CA HIS A 227 -13.30 11.85 28.97
C HIS A 227 -14.33 10.76 28.66
N LEU A 228 -15.39 10.64 29.46
CA LEU A 228 -16.47 9.75 29.15
C LEU A 228 -17.13 10.17 27.83
N ALA A 229 -16.99 9.34 26.79
CA ALA A 229 -17.57 9.62 25.48
C ALA A 229 -19.05 9.20 25.42
N PHE A 230 -19.34 7.98 25.86
CA PHE A 230 -20.70 7.46 25.92
C PHE A 230 -20.76 6.23 26.85
N ILE A 231 -22.00 5.88 27.22
CA ILE A 231 -22.30 4.63 27.93
C ILE A 231 -23.05 3.77 26.92
N ASP A 232 -22.53 2.57 26.69
CA ASP A 232 -23.18 1.57 25.84
C ASP A 232 -24.10 0.70 26.69
N GLU A 233 -25.28 0.40 26.17
CA GLU A 233 -26.21 -0.47 26.87
C GLU A 233 -25.71 -1.91 26.72
N SER A 234 -25.41 -2.45 27.78
CA SER A 234 -25.08 -3.75 28.31
C SER A 234 -25.11 -4.96 27.38
N ASP A 235 -24.07 -5.76 27.59
CA ASP A 235 -24.14 -7.20 27.53
C ASP A 235 -24.72 -7.72 28.86
N ASP A 236 -24.93 -9.04 29.01
CA ASP A 236 -25.51 -9.71 30.24
C ASP A 236 -24.77 -9.37 31.53
N LEU A 237 -23.69 -8.61 31.50
CA LEU A 237 -22.80 -8.28 32.61
C LEU A 237 -23.05 -6.91 33.25
N GLY A 238 -23.74 -6.02 32.57
CA GLY A 238 -23.93 -4.65 33.01
C GLY A 238 -23.55 -3.59 31.95
N SER A 239 -23.60 -2.32 32.31
CA SER A 239 -23.29 -1.23 31.38
C SER A 239 -21.79 -1.16 31.06
N VAL A 240 -21.48 -0.63 29.87
CA VAL A 240 -20.13 -0.39 29.38
C VAL A 240 -19.91 1.11 29.25
N ALA A 241 -19.00 1.67 30.02
CA ALA A 241 -18.57 3.07 29.86
C ALA A 241 -17.34 3.14 28.94
N VAL A 242 -17.40 4.02 27.95
CA VAL A 242 -16.34 4.23 26.96
C VAL A 242 -15.70 5.59 27.20
N MET A 243 -14.44 5.57 27.61
CA MET A 243 -13.60 6.75 27.73
C MET A 243 -12.83 6.97 26.42
N ARG A 244 -12.81 8.18 25.90
CA ARG A 244 -12.11 8.51 24.66
C ARG A 244 -11.42 9.86 24.77
N GLY A 245 -10.22 9.97 24.20
CA GLY A 245 -9.47 11.20 24.01
C GLY A 245 -8.65 11.14 22.74
N ARG A 246 -8.08 12.26 22.30
CA ARG A 246 -7.14 12.29 21.19
C ARG A 246 -5.71 12.28 21.71
N VAL A 247 -4.91 11.37 21.18
CA VAL A 247 -3.52 11.16 21.59
C VAL A 247 -2.62 11.08 20.35
N VAL A 248 -1.33 11.35 20.54
CA VAL A 248 -0.33 11.10 19.50
C VAL A 248 -0.30 9.61 19.17
N ALA A 249 -0.32 9.27 17.90
CA ALA A 249 -0.44 7.90 17.43
C ALA A 249 0.61 6.95 18.02
N ALA A 250 1.87 7.40 18.10
CA ALA A 250 2.99 6.63 18.67
C ALA A 250 2.78 6.28 20.16
N ASP A 251 2.12 7.15 20.92
CA ASP A 251 1.92 7.01 22.36
C ASP A 251 0.60 6.35 22.75
N ARG A 252 -0.23 5.97 21.76
CA ARG A 252 -1.58 5.45 21.98
C ARG A 252 -1.62 4.31 23.01
N TRP A 253 -0.73 3.34 22.88
CA TRP A 253 -0.69 2.19 23.76
C TRP A 253 -0.21 2.54 25.17
N ARG A 254 0.80 3.41 25.27
CA ARG A 254 1.32 3.92 26.55
C ARG A 254 0.23 4.66 27.32
N VAL A 255 -0.45 5.59 26.66
CA VAL A 255 -1.56 6.36 27.25
C VAL A 255 -2.72 5.45 27.64
N ALA A 256 -3.16 4.53 26.78
CA ALA A 256 -4.26 3.61 27.09
C ALA A 256 -3.93 2.68 28.25
N THR A 257 -2.68 2.24 28.40
CA THR A 257 -2.23 1.41 29.51
C THR A 257 -2.27 2.20 30.82
N GLU A 258 -1.78 3.41 30.81
CA GLU A 258 -1.79 4.30 32.00
C GLU A 258 -3.23 4.62 32.45
N ILE A 259 -4.12 4.94 31.49
CA ILE A 259 -5.54 5.14 31.81
C ILE A 259 -6.11 3.91 32.50
N ARG A 260 -5.84 2.69 32.01
CA ARG A 260 -6.37 1.45 32.62
C ARG A 260 -5.84 1.26 34.03
N LEU A 261 -4.55 1.51 34.27
CA LEU A 261 -3.95 1.38 35.59
C LEU A 261 -4.56 2.36 36.61
N ARG A 262 -4.68 3.64 36.22
CA ARG A 262 -5.30 4.67 37.08
C ARG A 262 -6.78 4.41 37.31
N LEU A 263 -7.50 3.91 36.31
CA LEU A 263 -8.92 3.52 36.46
C LEU A 263 -9.08 2.35 37.41
N ASP A 264 -8.29 1.28 37.27
CA ASP A 264 -8.36 0.10 38.16
C ASP A 264 -8.12 0.49 39.62
N GLN A 265 -7.12 1.35 39.85
CA GLN A 265 -6.84 1.85 41.19
C GLN A 265 -7.98 2.71 41.75
N ALA A 266 -8.44 3.69 40.99
CA ALA A 266 -9.48 4.63 41.45
C ALA A 266 -10.84 3.93 41.65
N LEU A 267 -11.19 2.94 40.84
CA LEU A 267 -12.41 2.15 41.02
C LEU A 267 -12.35 1.34 42.30
N LYS A 268 -11.20 0.77 42.63
CA LYS A 268 -11.00 0.01 43.91
C LYS A 268 -11.06 0.94 45.11
N ASP A 269 -10.42 2.09 45.07
CA ASP A 269 -10.36 3.07 46.14
C ASP A 269 -11.76 3.61 46.50
N GLU A 270 -12.60 3.75 45.47
CA GLU A 270 -13.98 4.21 45.65
C GLU A 270 -15.01 3.07 45.83
N GLY A 271 -14.55 1.82 45.97
CA GLY A 271 -15.41 0.69 46.24
C GLY A 271 -16.39 0.33 45.12
N VAL A 272 -16.02 0.63 43.84
CA VAL A 272 -16.82 0.22 42.68
C VAL A 272 -16.47 -1.19 42.30
N GLU A 273 -17.40 -2.10 42.42
CA GLU A 273 -17.27 -3.51 42.01
C GLU A 273 -17.81 -3.68 40.59
N LEU A 274 -16.94 -4.17 39.69
CA LEU A 274 -17.32 -4.53 38.32
C LEU A 274 -17.81 -5.97 38.28
N ASN A 275 -18.91 -6.24 37.61
CA ASN A 275 -19.34 -7.60 37.33
C ASN A 275 -18.31 -8.25 36.37
N ARG A 276 -17.54 -9.22 36.84
CA ARG A 276 -16.59 -9.98 36.02
C ARG A 276 -17.24 -11.29 35.62
N LEU A 277 -17.15 -11.67 34.35
CA LEU A 277 -17.37 -13.03 33.91
C LEU A 277 -16.34 -13.92 34.62
N VAL A 278 -16.79 -14.74 35.55
CA VAL A 278 -16.04 -15.91 36.01
C VAL A 278 -16.18 -16.93 34.87
N LEU A 279 -15.21 -17.00 33.98
CA LEU A 279 -15.15 -18.09 33.02
C LEU A 279 -15.03 -19.40 33.83
N PRO A 280 -15.89 -20.40 33.60
CA PRO A 280 -15.69 -21.70 34.20
C PRO A 280 -14.31 -22.22 33.80
N GLN A 281 -13.49 -22.55 34.78
CA GLN A 281 -12.21 -23.21 34.52
C GLN A 281 -12.55 -24.59 33.96
N GLY A 282 -12.39 -24.73 32.62
CA GLY A 282 -12.47 -25.98 31.90
C GLY A 282 -11.07 -26.52 31.62
#